data_8844e819255679cecd5aabde6e0dae55
#
_entry.id   8844e819255679cecd5aabde6e0dae55
#
_cell.length_a   1.000
_cell.length_b   1.000
_cell.length_c   1.000
_cell.angle_alpha   90.00
_cell.angle_beta   90.00
_cell.angle_gamma   90.00
#
_symmetry.space_group_name_H-M   'P 1'
#
loop_
_entity.id
_entity.type
_entity.pdbx_description
1 polymer ?
#
loop_
_entity_poly.entity_id
_entity_poly.type
_entity_poly.pdbx_seq_one_letter_code
_entity_poly.pdbx_strand_id
1 'polypeptide(L)'
;MRLLFVGDVVSSAGCDFLAEKLYGIKKDYAIDITVVNGENSAVGNGITKQSCSALTNIGADVITTGNHAFKRRESLDMFDTVEHLLRPVNYSDEVIGKGVYTLDMGRCRVAVVNLMGVVYMSPLAN
;
A
#
# COMPACT_ATOMS: atom_id res chain seq x y z
N MET A 1 5.59 19.69 -6.16
CA MET A 1 5.31 18.40 -5.51
C MET A 1 5.45 17.31 -6.55
N ARG A 2 6.20 16.26 -6.21
CA ARG A 2 6.41 15.08 -7.07
C ARG A 2 6.00 13.83 -6.30
N LEU A 3 5.19 13.00 -6.93
CA LEU A 3 4.69 11.76 -6.38
C LEU A 3 5.30 10.60 -7.15
N LEU A 4 5.82 9.61 -6.43
CA LEU A 4 6.24 8.32 -6.96
C LEU A 4 5.18 7.29 -6.63
N PHE A 5 4.70 6.57 -7.64
CA PHE A 5 3.88 5.39 -7.47
C PHE A 5 4.65 4.14 -7.88
N VAL A 6 4.79 3.20 -6.95
CA VAL A 6 5.42 1.90 -7.19
C VAL A 6 4.34 0.84 -7.26
N GLY A 7 4.15 0.25 -8.43
CA GLY A 7 3.15 -0.79 -8.66
C GLY A 7 3.65 -2.17 -8.23
N ASP A 8 2.75 -2.97 -7.70
CA ASP A 8 2.84 -4.43 -7.48
C ASP A 8 4.21 -4.97 -7.02
N VAL A 9 4.60 -4.61 -5.80
CA VAL A 9 5.81 -5.16 -5.18
C VAL A 9 5.56 -6.62 -4.81
N VAL A 10 6.30 -7.54 -5.46
CA VAL A 10 6.08 -8.98 -5.33
C VAL A 10 7.16 -9.64 -4.49
N SER A 11 6.75 -10.31 -3.42
CA SER A 11 7.57 -11.12 -2.51
C SER A 11 8.71 -10.34 -1.82
N SER A 12 9.53 -11.03 -1.03
CA SER A 12 10.73 -10.45 -0.41
C SER A 12 11.70 -9.90 -1.47
N ALA A 13 11.85 -10.56 -2.60
CA ALA A 13 12.75 -10.10 -3.67
C ALA A 13 12.36 -8.71 -4.20
N GLY A 14 11.05 -8.44 -4.39
CA GLY A 14 10.57 -7.11 -4.76
C GLY A 14 10.80 -6.07 -3.66
N CYS A 15 10.57 -6.45 -2.40
CA CYS A 15 10.86 -5.57 -1.25
C CYS A 15 12.35 -5.24 -1.14
N ASP A 16 13.24 -6.22 -1.32
CA ASP A 16 14.68 -6.05 -1.23
C ASP A 16 15.21 -5.17 -2.38
N PHE A 17 14.72 -5.40 -3.60
CA PHE A 17 15.05 -4.56 -4.75
C PHE A 17 14.59 -3.10 -4.54
N LEU A 18 13.38 -2.91 -4.05
CA LEU A 18 12.86 -1.57 -3.76
C LEU A 18 13.69 -0.90 -2.65
N ALA A 19 14.08 -1.63 -1.61
CA ALA A 19 14.92 -1.11 -0.53
C ALA A 19 16.28 -0.61 -1.06
N GLU A 20 16.87 -1.32 -2.01
CA GLU A 20 18.14 -0.90 -2.64
C GLU A 20 17.99 0.39 -3.47
N LYS A 21 16.88 0.55 -4.18
CA LYS A 21 16.73 1.61 -5.19
C LYS A 21 15.99 2.85 -4.73
N LEU A 22 15.03 2.71 -3.80
CA LEU A 22 14.06 3.77 -3.50
C LEU A 22 14.72 5.06 -3.02
N TYR A 23 15.72 4.97 -2.15
CA TYR A 23 16.41 6.15 -1.63
C TYR A 23 17.06 6.98 -2.75
N GLY A 24 17.77 6.32 -3.68
CA GLY A 24 18.38 6.98 -4.83
C GLY A 24 17.33 7.64 -5.71
N ILE A 25 16.27 6.93 -6.04
CA ILE A 25 15.16 7.47 -6.85
C ILE A 25 14.53 8.69 -6.18
N LYS A 26 14.21 8.60 -4.89
CA LYS A 26 13.63 9.74 -4.14
C LYS A 26 14.53 10.97 -4.20
N LYS A 27 15.82 10.79 -4.04
CA LYS A 27 16.82 11.86 -4.10
C LYS A 27 16.95 12.45 -5.50
N ASP A 28 17.16 11.60 -6.51
CA ASP A 28 17.48 12.03 -7.88
C ASP A 28 16.29 12.75 -8.53
N TYR A 29 15.08 12.33 -8.22
CA TYR A 29 13.84 12.91 -8.76
C TYR A 29 13.17 13.91 -7.82
N ALA A 30 13.74 14.18 -6.64
CA ALA A 30 13.16 15.04 -5.60
C ALA A 30 11.70 14.67 -5.31
N ILE A 31 11.48 13.39 -4.96
CA ILE A 31 10.15 12.83 -4.67
C ILE A 31 9.69 13.29 -3.29
N ASP A 32 8.51 13.88 -3.22
CA ASP A 32 7.89 14.36 -1.99
C ASP A 32 7.06 13.26 -1.30
N ILE A 33 6.37 12.41 -2.10
CA ILE A 33 5.48 11.35 -1.60
C ILE A 33 5.70 10.07 -2.40
N THR A 34 5.75 8.94 -1.69
CA THR A 34 5.88 7.60 -2.28
C THR A 34 4.69 6.74 -1.90
N VAL A 35 3.93 6.30 -2.88
CA VAL A 35 2.83 5.34 -2.74
C VAL A 35 3.28 4.00 -3.31
N VAL A 36 3.10 2.93 -2.55
CA VAL A 36 3.55 1.58 -2.95
C VAL A 36 2.36 0.61 -2.93
N ASN A 37 2.11 -0.09 -4.03
CA ASN A 37 1.21 -1.24 -3.99
C ASN A 37 1.97 -2.43 -3.39
N GLY A 38 1.57 -2.83 -2.19
CA GLY A 38 2.18 -3.91 -1.41
C GLY A 38 1.33 -5.18 -1.31
N GLU A 39 0.24 -5.30 -2.08
CA GLU A 39 -0.70 -6.41 -1.94
C GLU A 39 -0.09 -7.81 -2.15
N ASN A 40 1.05 -7.89 -2.85
CA ASN A 40 1.77 -9.14 -3.13
C ASN A 40 3.15 -9.20 -2.47
N SER A 41 3.43 -8.30 -1.51
CA SER A 41 4.74 -8.18 -0.86
C SER A 41 5.13 -9.37 0.03
N ALA A 42 4.17 -10.20 0.43
CA ALA A 42 4.46 -11.45 1.13
C ALA A 42 4.73 -12.61 0.15
N VAL A 43 5.53 -13.57 0.56
CA VAL A 43 5.74 -14.80 -0.21
C VAL A 43 4.41 -15.54 -0.36
N GLY A 44 4.01 -15.86 -1.59
CA GLY A 44 2.72 -16.49 -1.91
C GLY A 44 1.54 -15.53 -1.87
N ASN A 45 1.75 -14.26 -2.18
CA ASN A 45 0.80 -13.14 -2.25
C ASN A 45 0.21 -12.70 -0.90
N GLY A 46 -0.50 -11.59 -0.91
CA GLY A 46 -0.98 -10.92 0.29
C GLY A 46 0.09 -10.00 0.88
N ILE A 47 -0.26 -9.33 1.95
CA ILE A 47 0.63 -8.49 2.75
C ILE A 47 0.64 -9.00 4.19
N THR A 48 1.82 -9.07 4.82
CA THR A 48 2.00 -9.44 6.22
C THR A 48 2.45 -8.24 7.03
N LYS A 49 2.37 -8.32 8.36
CA LYS A 49 2.92 -7.31 9.26
C LYS A 49 4.40 -7.04 8.94
N GLN A 50 5.15 -8.11 8.66
CA GLN A 50 6.57 -8.00 8.33
C GLN A 50 6.81 -7.25 7.02
N SER A 51 6.11 -7.61 5.92
CA SER A 51 6.29 -6.93 4.63
C SER A 51 5.74 -5.49 4.66
N CYS A 52 4.64 -5.24 5.37
CA CYS A 52 4.12 -3.89 5.60
C CYS A 52 5.15 -3.00 6.32
N SER A 53 5.71 -3.50 7.43
CA SER A 53 6.77 -2.79 8.15
C SER A 53 8.01 -2.57 7.29
N ALA A 54 8.42 -3.56 6.50
CA ALA A 54 9.55 -3.41 5.58
C ALA A 54 9.31 -2.28 4.58
N LEU A 55 8.15 -2.25 3.91
CA LEU A 55 7.80 -1.20 2.96
C LEU A 55 7.75 0.20 3.62
N THR A 56 7.18 0.30 4.82
CA THR A 56 7.16 1.55 5.58
C THR A 56 8.59 2.03 5.91
N ASN A 57 9.44 1.14 6.39
CA ASN A 57 10.81 1.46 6.82
C ASN A 57 11.71 1.91 5.66
N ILE A 58 11.49 1.42 4.45
CA ILE A 58 12.24 1.85 3.27
C ILE A 58 11.74 3.17 2.67
N GLY A 59 10.65 3.74 3.23
CA GLY A 59 10.17 5.06 2.87
C GLY A 59 8.91 5.12 2.02
N ALA A 60 8.05 4.09 2.06
CA ALA A 60 6.68 4.18 1.58
C ALA A 60 5.87 5.08 2.54
N ASP A 61 5.29 6.14 2.01
CA ASP A 61 4.43 7.06 2.78
C ASP A 61 3.00 6.54 2.84
N VAL A 62 2.55 5.80 1.82
CA VAL A 62 1.25 5.11 1.77
C VAL A 62 1.41 3.76 1.09
N ILE A 63 0.77 2.74 1.65
CA ILE A 63 0.73 1.39 1.08
C ILE A 63 -0.69 1.10 0.63
N THR A 64 -0.87 0.79 -0.65
CA THR A 64 -2.16 0.35 -1.22
C THR A 64 -2.19 -1.16 -1.38
N THR A 65 -3.38 -1.72 -1.40
CA THR A 65 -3.62 -3.13 -1.66
C THR A 65 -4.72 -3.30 -2.72
N GLY A 66 -5.10 -4.54 -3.01
CA GLY A 66 -6.13 -4.89 -3.97
C GLY A 66 -6.90 -6.14 -3.53
N ASN A 67 -7.17 -7.05 -4.45
CA ASN A 67 -7.91 -8.28 -4.15
C ASN A 67 -7.21 -9.22 -3.15
N HIS A 68 -5.92 -9.07 -2.94
CA HIS A 68 -5.18 -9.85 -1.95
C HIS A 68 -5.07 -9.16 -0.58
N ALA A 69 -5.76 -8.03 -0.35
CA ALA A 69 -5.70 -7.27 0.90
C ALA A 69 -5.87 -8.14 2.15
N PHE A 70 -6.86 -9.04 2.15
CA PHE A 70 -7.21 -9.87 3.29
C PHE A 70 -6.79 -11.34 3.15
N LYS A 71 -5.85 -11.64 2.26
CA LYS A 71 -5.38 -13.00 2.03
C LYS A 71 -4.66 -13.59 3.25
N ARG A 72 -4.02 -12.74 4.06
CA ARG A 72 -3.26 -13.11 5.26
C ARG A 72 -4.09 -12.83 6.52
N ARG A 73 -4.87 -13.81 6.94
CA ARG A 73 -5.78 -13.67 8.12
C ARG A 73 -5.03 -13.30 9.40
N GLU A 74 -3.82 -13.79 9.59
CA GLU A 74 -2.95 -13.51 10.73
C GLU A 74 -2.47 -12.05 10.81
N SER A 75 -2.69 -11.28 9.76
CA SER A 75 -2.24 -9.89 9.65
C SER A 75 -3.40 -8.89 9.49
N LEU A 76 -4.65 -9.32 9.64
CA LEU A 76 -5.81 -8.45 9.40
C LEU A 76 -5.87 -7.25 10.33
N ASP A 77 -5.47 -7.40 11.59
CA ASP A 77 -5.45 -6.33 12.59
C ASP A 77 -4.56 -5.13 12.21
N MET A 78 -3.60 -5.34 11.30
CA MET A 78 -2.75 -4.22 10.84
C MET A 78 -3.56 -3.19 10.02
N PHE A 79 -4.66 -3.57 9.39
CA PHE A 79 -5.49 -2.63 8.63
C PHE A 79 -6.21 -1.60 9.53
N ASP A 80 -6.38 -1.90 10.82
CA ASP A 80 -6.90 -0.93 11.80
C ASP A 80 -5.79 -0.15 12.51
N THR A 81 -4.59 -0.74 12.61
CA THR A 81 -3.50 -0.16 13.40
C THR A 81 -2.50 0.64 12.57
N VAL A 82 -2.37 0.34 11.26
CA VAL A 82 -1.46 1.03 10.34
C VAL A 82 -2.27 2.00 9.48
N GLU A 83 -2.29 3.27 9.85
CA GLU A 83 -3.15 4.29 9.24
C GLU A 83 -2.90 4.51 7.74
N HIS A 84 -1.65 4.37 7.31
CA HIS A 84 -1.23 4.55 5.91
C HIS A 84 -1.29 3.27 5.07
N LEU A 85 -1.84 2.18 5.60
CA LEU A 85 -2.16 0.95 4.87
C LEU A 85 -3.61 0.98 4.41
N LEU A 86 -3.84 0.94 3.09
CA LEU A 86 -5.16 1.10 2.49
C LEU A 86 -5.66 -0.20 1.86
N ARG A 87 -6.86 -0.60 2.25
CA ARG A 87 -7.67 -1.55 1.49
C ARG A 87 -8.41 -0.82 0.36
N PRO A 88 -8.94 -1.49 -0.67
CA PRO A 88 -9.83 -0.84 -1.64
C PRO A 88 -11.05 -0.21 -0.95
N VAL A 89 -11.33 1.07 -1.26
CA VAL A 89 -12.46 1.80 -0.65
C VAL A 89 -13.82 1.23 -1.06
N ASN A 90 -13.89 0.57 -2.20
CA ASN A 90 -15.10 -0.06 -2.71
C ASN A 90 -15.37 -1.49 -2.18
N TYR A 91 -14.68 -1.92 -1.12
CA TYR A 91 -15.18 -2.98 -0.25
C TYR A 91 -16.30 -2.44 0.64
N SER A 92 -17.14 -3.33 1.21
CA SER A 92 -18.18 -2.95 2.18
C SER A 92 -17.60 -2.13 3.34
N ASP A 93 -18.40 -1.18 3.86
CA ASP A 93 -18.01 -0.35 5.00
C ASP A 93 -17.83 -1.16 6.30
N GLU A 94 -18.40 -2.38 6.37
CA GLU A 94 -18.25 -3.29 7.49
C GLU A 94 -16.86 -3.98 7.54
N VAL A 95 -16.08 -3.86 6.45
CA VAL A 95 -14.78 -4.50 6.35
C VAL A 95 -13.70 -3.65 7.04
N ILE A 96 -12.85 -4.33 7.80
CA ILE A 96 -11.72 -3.73 8.53
C ILE A 96 -10.83 -2.85 7.65
N GLY A 97 -10.31 -1.77 8.22
CA GLY A 97 -9.36 -0.87 7.56
C GLY A 97 -9.99 0.27 6.79
N LYS A 98 -9.14 1.10 6.21
CA LYS A 98 -9.51 2.33 5.50
C LYS A 98 -9.15 2.24 4.03
N GLY A 99 -9.91 2.92 3.16
CA GLY A 99 -9.62 3.03 1.72
C GLY A 99 -9.03 4.36 1.30
N VAL A 100 -8.91 5.31 2.24
CA VAL A 100 -8.40 6.67 2.00
C VAL A 100 -7.44 7.07 3.11
N TYR A 101 -6.33 7.69 2.74
CA TYR A 101 -5.40 8.32 3.66
C TYR A 101 -5.03 9.72 3.17
N THR A 102 -4.94 10.68 4.10
CA THR A 102 -4.61 12.07 3.78
C THR A 102 -3.28 12.46 4.43
N LEU A 103 -2.33 12.90 3.61
CA LEU A 103 -1.06 13.45 4.05
C LEU A 103 -1.15 14.99 4.09
N ASP A 104 -0.71 15.58 5.19
CA ASP A 104 -0.54 17.03 5.30
C ASP A 104 0.91 17.40 4.92
N MET A 105 1.05 18.11 3.80
CA MET A 105 2.33 18.58 3.27
C MET A 105 2.62 20.04 3.67
N GLY A 106 1.89 20.60 4.63
CA GLY A 106 2.00 21.98 5.07
C GLY A 106 1.38 22.99 4.10
N ARG A 107 1.76 22.94 2.82
CA ARG A 107 1.22 23.83 1.77
C ARG A 107 -0.06 23.31 1.11
N CYS A 108 -0.29 22.01 1.20
CA CYS A 108 -1.48 21.35 0.66
C CYS A 108 -1.69 20.01 1.38
N ARG A 109 -2.89 19.48 1.28
CA ARG A 109 -3.19 18.10 1.68
C ARG A 109 -3.32 17.22 0.45
N VAL A 110 -2.76 16.01 0.53
CA VAL A 110 -2.82 15.02 -0.54
C VAL A 110 -3.60 13.82 -0.04
N ALA A 111 -4.72 13.53 -0.68
CA ALA A 111 -5.50 12.34 -0.40
C ALA A 111 -5.11 11.23 -1.36
N VAL A 112 -4.78 10.06 -0.82
CA VAL A 112 -4.60 8.81 -1.58
C VAL A 112 -5.86 7.98 -1.40
N VAL A 113 -6.52 7.65 -2.50
CA VAL A 113 -7.73 6.81 -2.54
C VAL A 113 -7.37 5.51 -3.24
N ASN A 114 -7.55 4.39 -2.55
CA ASN A 114 -7.34 3.07 -3.13
C ASN A 114 -8.65 2.53 -3.70
N LEU A 115 -8.67 2.23 -4.98
CA LEU A 115 -9.84 1.70 -5.70
C LEU A 115 -9.45 0.41 -6.43
N MET A 116 -10.32 -0.58 -6.41
CA MET A 116 -10.14 -1.82 -7.14
C MET A 116 -11.16 -1.93 -8.26
N GLY A 117 -10.68 -2.29 -9.48
CA GLY A 117 -11.55 -2.67 -10.58
C GLY A 117 -12.20 -4.03 -10.33
N VAL A 118 -13.34 -4.29 -10.99
CA VAL A 118 -14.13 -5.53 -10.79
C VAL A 118 -14.14 -6.44 -12.00
N VAL A 119 -13.59 -6.00 -13.14
CA VAL A 119 -13.56 -6.81 -14.38
C VAL A 119 -12.64 -8.02 -14.20
N TYR A 120 -13.17 -9.21 -14.43
CA TYR A 120 -12.50 -10.50 -14.20
C TYR A 120 -12.11 -10.80 -12.74
N MET A 121 -12.68 -10.05 -11.79
CA MET A 121 -12.46 -10.24 -10.36
C MET A 121 -13.65 -10.96 -9.73
N SER A 122 -13.42 -11.64 -8.61
CA SER A 122 -14.54 -12.12 -7.78
C SER A 122 -15.40 -10.92 -7.36
N PRO A 123 -16.74 -11.06 -7.34
CA PRO A 123 -17.61 -9.99 -6.85
C PRO A 123 -17.15 -9.52 -5.48
N LEU A 124 -17.07 -8.20 -5.29
CA LEU A 124 -16.90 -7.64 -3.96
C LEU A 124 -18.13 -8.02 -3.15
N ALA A 125 -17.95 -8.58 -1.96
CA ALA A 125 -19.07 -8.84 -1.07
C ALA A 125 -19.74 -7.49 -0.75
N ASN A 126 -20.97 -7.33 -1.21
CA ASN A 126 -21.83 -6.21 -0.85
C ASN A 126 -22.32 -6.41 0.59
#